data_aac2895282d8e2e51085f63c622f775f
#
_entry.id   aac2895282d8e2e51085f63c622f775f
#
_cell.length_a   1.000
_cell.length_b   1.000
_cell.length_c   1.000
_cell.angle_alpha   90.00
_cell.angle_beta   90.00
_cell.angle_gamma   90.00
#
_symmetry.space_group_name_H-M   'P 1'
#
loop_
_entity.id
_entity.type
_entity.pdbx_description
1 polymer ?
#
loop_
_entity_poly.entity_id
_entity_poly.type
_entity_poly.pdbx_seq_one_letter_code
_entity_poly.pdbx_strand_id
1 'polypeptide(L)'
;MSYYKVLGLNKEPFSTSPDPEFFYHSTSHNTALKRLEIAIRLRRGLCLVLGDVGTGKTTLSRTLLQTFKDEPDFIFHLILDPSFKSEFQFLYSLVKMFDIVPEFKSTMDFKEALEKYLFQKGVEENKTIVLLIDEAQKITQENLEVLRTLLNFETNEYKLLQLVIMAQVELL
;
A
#
# COMPACT_ATOMS: atom_id res chain seq x y z
N MET A 1 14.43 22.74 -26.78
CA MET A 1 15.35 22.69 -25.61
C MET A 1 14.49 22.73 -24.35
N SER A 2 14.73 21.84 -23.41
CA SER A 2 13.88 21.78 -22.19
C SER A 2 14.31 22.90 -21.22
N TYR A 3 13.37 23.60 -20.60
CA TYR A 3 13.63 24.79 -19.77
C TYR A 3 14.62 24.53 -18.62
N TYR A 4 14.59 23.35 -18.03
CA TYR A 4 15.47 23.00 -16.91
C TYR A 4 16.93 22.86 -17.33
N LYS A 5 17.23 22.46 -18.59
CA LYS A 5 18.60 22.44 -19.13
C LYS A 5 19.16 23.84 -19.33
N VAL A 6 18.31 24.80 -19.72
CA VAL A 6 18.68 26.22 -19.84
C VAL A 6 19.08 26.78 -18.48
N LEU A 7 18.46 26.31 -17.41
CA LEU A 7 18.76 26.70 -16.03
C LEU A 7 19.90 25.90 -15.39
N GLY A 8 20.59 25.03 -16.16
CA GLY A 8 21.70 24.23 -15.66
C GLY A 8 21.27 23.07 -14.73
N LEU A 9 20.00 22.71 -14.75
CA LEU A 9 19.47 21.62 -13.92
C LEU A 9 19.59 20.27 -14.65
N ASN A 10 19.97 19.23 -13.92
CA ASN A 10 20.13 17.88 -14.46
C ASN A 10 18.78 17.17 -14.73
N LYS A 11 17.74 17.51 -13.95
CA LYS A 11 16.40 16.94 -14.03
C LYS A 11 15.35 18.05 -13.96
N GLU A 12 14.14 17.73 -14.43
CA GLU A 12 12.98 18.61 -14.35
C GLU A 12 12.47 18.71 -12.90
N PRO A 13 12.62 19.86 -12.19
CA PRO A 13 12.28 19.96 -10.78
C PRO A 13 10.78 20.12 -10.52
N PHE A 14 10.00 20.49 -11.53
CA PHE A 14 8.57 20.83 -11.43
C PHE A 14 7.70 19.86 -12.24
N SER A 15 8.09 18.59 -12.30
CA SER A 15 7.25 17.55 -12.89
C SER A 15 5.95 17.38 -12.09
N THR A 16 4.84 17.16 -12.79
CA THR A 16 3.54 16.83 -12.16
C THR A 16 3.51 15.42 -11.56
N SER A 17 4.47 14.57 -11.93
CA SER A 17 4.59 13.22 -11.38
C SER A 17 5.39 13.24 -10.08
N PRO A 18 4.87 12.65 -8.98
CA PRO A 18 5.62 12.52 -7.74
C PRO A 18 6.92 11.73 -7.96
N ASP A 19 8.05 12.38 -7.74
CA ASP A 19 9.38 11.78 -7.87
C ASP A 19 10.04 11.70 -6.48
N PRO A 20 10.35 10.47 -5.98
CA PRO A 20 11.02 10.30 -4.69
C PRO A 20 12.38 11.00 -4.57
N GLU A 21 13.09 11.24 -5.68
CA GLU A 21 14.37 11.95 -5.65
C GLU A 21 14.24 13.43 -5.26
N PHE A 22 13.06 14.03 -5.50
CA PHE A 22 12.76 15.41 -5.06
C PHE A 22 12.01 15.44 -3.73
N PHE A 23 11.89 14.32 -3.04
CA PHE A 23 11.21 14.26 -1.75
C PHE A 23 12.00 15.04 -0.69
N TYR A 24 11.43 16.14 -0.24
CA TYR A 24 12.00 16.87 0.89
C TYR A 24 11.72 16.13 2.20
N HIS A 25 12.77 15.62 2.81
CA HIS A 25 12.72 14.88 4.07
C HIS A 25 12.51 15.81 5.27
N SER A 26 11.31 16.42 5.38
CA SER A 26 10.95 17.16 6.60
C SER A 26 10.94 16.24 7.82
N THR A 27 11.04 16.80 9.01
CA THR A 27 11.00 16.03 10.27
C THR A 27 9.74 15.17 10.38
N SER A 28 8.59 15.68 9.95
CA SER A 28 7.32 14.95 9.97
C SER A 28 7.32 13.78 8.98
N HIS A 29 7.78 13.98 7.75
CA HIS A 29 7.88 12.92 6.75
C HIS A 29 8.86 11.83 7.15
N ASN A 30 10.04 12.20 7.65
CA ASN A 30 11.01 11.23 8.15
C ASN A 30 10.47 10.42 9.33
N THR A 31 9.74 11.07 10.23
CA THR A 31 9.12 10.39 11.37
C THR A 31 8.05 9.41 10.89
N ALA A 32 7.19 9.83 9.94
CA ALA A 32 6.17 8.97 9.37
C ALA A 32 6.79 7.77 8.63
N LEU A 33 7.81 8.00 7.78
CA LEU A 33 8.49 6.94 7.05
C LEU A 33 9.11 5.91 7.99
N LYS A 34 9.85 6.35 9.02
CA LYS A 34 10.45 5.45 10.01
C LYS A 34 9.42 4.65 10.81
N ARG A 35 8.30 5.29 11.19
CA ARG A 35 7.21 4.59 11.89
C ARG A 35 6.57 3.51 11.01
N LEU A 36 6.32 3.81 9.73
CA LEU A 36 5.80 2.85 8.76
C LEU A 36 6.77 1.69 8.57
N GLU A 37 8.04 1.98 8.36
CA GLU A 37 9.09 0.96 8.22
C GLU A 37 9.13 0.02 9.42
N ILE A 38 9.19 0.56 10.64
CA ILE A 38 9.20 -0.23 11.87
C ILE A 38 7.92 -1.08 11.99
N ALA A 39 6.76 -0.51 11.74
CA ALA A 39 5.49 -1.22 11.86
C ALA A 39 5.39 -2.39 10.85
N ILE A 40 5.85 -2.19 9.61
CA ILE A 40 5.89 -3.22 8.57
C ILE A 40 6.87 -4.33 8.98
N ARG A 41 8.09 -4.00 9.41
CA ARG A 41 9.09 -4.98 9.85
C ARG A 41 8.62 -5.79 11.05
N LEU A 42 7.89 -5.17 11.96
CA LEU A 42 7.30 -5.83 13.13
C LEU A 42 5.94 -6.50 12.85
N ARG A 43 5.47 -6.50 11.60
CA ARG A 43 4.21 -7.11 11.16
C ARG A 43 3.01 -6.71 12.04
N ARG A 44 2.86 -5.38 12.31
CA ARG A 44 1.81 -4.84 13.20
C ARG A 44 0.41 -4.80 12.58
N GLY A 45 0.29 -5.06 11.29
CA GLY A 45 -0.97 -5.17 10.56
C GLY A 45 -1.42 -3.86 9.95
N LEU A 46 -1.93 -2.91 10.71
CA LEU A 46 -2.52 -1.67 10.20
C LEU A 46 -1.68 -0.43 10.51
N CYS A 47 -1.40 0.35 9.47
CA CYS A 47 -0.84 1.69 9.57
C CYS A 47 -1.74 2.68 8.83
N LEU A 48 -2.07 3.80 9.47
CA LEU A 48 -2.86 4.88 8.89
C LEU A 48 -2.02 6.16 8.83
N VAL A 49 -1.94 6.76 7.64
CA VAL A 49 -1.32 8.06 7.40
C VAL A 49 -2.38 9.04 6.94
N LEU A 50 -2.63 10.04 7.76
CA LEU A 50 -3.58 11.10 7.45
C LEU A 50 -2.84 12.40 7.14
N GLY A 51 -3.36 13.16 6.20
CA GLY A 51 -2.83 14.48 5.87
C GLY A 51 -3.66 15.15 4.78
N ASP A 52 -3.58 16.47 4.72
CA ASP A 52 -4.30 17.27 3.73
C ASP A 52 -3.83 17.02 2.30
N VAL A 53 -4.57 17.53 1.33
CA VAL A 53 -4.19 17.50 -0.07
C VAL A 53 -2.83 18.21 -0.25
N GLY A 54 -1.96 17.64 -1.07
CA GLY A 54 -0.66 18.25 -1.37
C GLY A 54 0.42 18.07 -0.29
N THR A 55 0.14 17.36 0.81
CA THR A 55 1.14 17.12 1.89
C THR A 55 2.20 16.06 1.55
N GLY A 56 2.19 15.51 0.34
CA GLY A 56 3.21 14.55 -0.12
C GLY A 56 2.96 13.09 0.24
N LYS A 57 1.71 12.69 0.57
CA LYS A 57 1.36 11.28 0.89
C LYS A 57 1.76 10.31 -0.22
N THR A 58 1.44 10.63 -1.47
CA THR A 58 1.81 9.79 -2.62
C THR A 58 3.32 9.70 -2.81
N THR A 59 4.06 10.78 -2.53
CA THR A 59 5.52 10.75 -2.58
C THR A 59 6.08 9.91 -1.42
N LEU A 60 5.49 10.01 -0.23
CA LEU A 60 5.83 9.17 0.92
C LEU A 60 5.62 7.69 0.63
N SER A 61 4.50 7.33 -0.03
CA SER A 61 4.22 5.94 -0.43
C SER A 61 5.27 5.39 -1.39
N ARG A 62 5.67 6.18 -2.38
CA ARG A 62 6.73 5.81 -3.32
C ARG A 62 8.09 5.70 -2.66
N THR A 63 8.42 6.60 -1.73
CA THR A 63 9.65 6.54 -0.94
C THR A 63 9.66 5.29 -0.06
N LEU A 64 8.53 4.94 0.55
CA LEU A 64 8.40 3.71 1.33
C LEU A 64 8.67 2.47 0.46
N LEU A 65 8.07 2.39 -0.73
CA LEU A 65 8.33 1.29 -1.69
C LEU A 65 9.83 1.21 -2.05
N GLN A 66 10.47 2.35 -2.24
CA GLN A 66 11.88 2.40 -2.59
C GLN A 66 12.78 1.92 -1.45
N THR A 67 12.39 2.14 -0.18
CA THR A 67 13.12 1.66 1.00
C THR A 67 13.23 0.14 1.03
N PHE A 68 12.21 -0.58 0.56
CA PHE A 68 12.15 -2.04 0.58
C PHE A 68 12.48 -2.71 -0.79
N LYS A 69 12.87 -1.91 -1.79
CA LYS A 69 13.04 -2.38 -3.17
C LYS A 69 13.99 -3.58 -3.32
N ASP A 70 15.07 -3.59 -2.54
CA ASP A 70 16.11 -4.61 -2.62
C ASP A 70 15.97 -5.69 -1.53
N GLU A 71 14.83 -5.74 -0.84
CA GLU A 71 14.54 -6.70 0.20
C GLU A 71 13.56 -7.79 -0.31
N PRO A 72 14.04 -8.98 -0.69
CA PRO A 72 13.22 -10.00 -1.35
C PRO A 72 12.19 -10.64 -0.41
N ASP A 73 12.27 -10.39 0.88
CA ASP A 73 11.33 -10.92 1.88
C ASP A 73 10.06 -10.08 2.03
N PHE A 74 10.00 -8.93 1.35
CA PHE A 74 8.85 -8.05 1.35
C PHE A 74 8.16 -8.07 -0.02
N ILE A 75 6.85 -8.31 -0.02
CA ILE A 75 6.00 -8.30 -1.21
C ILE A 75 5.07 -7.09 -1.09
N PHE A 76 5.26 -6.10 -1.95
CA PHE A 76 4.47 -4.88 -1.96
C PHE A 76 3.45 -4.89 -3.09
N HIS A 77 2.21 -4.54 -2.73
CA HIS A 77 1.12 -4.27 -3.64
C HIS A 77 0.61 -2.84 -3.41
N LEU A 78 0.27 -2.14 -4.48
CA LEU A 78 -0.12 -0.73 -4.42
C LEU A 78 -1.44 -0.50 -5.16
N ILE A 79 -2.41 0.08 -4.46
CA ILE A 79 -3.65 0.60 -5.02
C ILE A 79 -3.58 2.13 -4.96
N LEU A 80 -3.50 2.79 -6.13
CA LEU A 80 -3.45 4.25 -6.21
C LEU A 80 -4.83 4.90 -6.16
N ASP A 81 -5.85 4.21 -6.67
CA ASP A 81 -7.24 4.67 -6.65
C ASP A 81 -8.17 3.51 -6.28
N PRO A 82 -8.67 3.47 -5.04
CA PRO A 82 -9.51 2.40 -4.54
C PRO A 82 -11.00 2.59 -4.87
N SER A 83 -11.35 3.32 -5.93
CA SER A 83 -12.73 3.61 -6.35
C SER A 83 -13.42 2.39 -6.99
N PHE A 84 -13.52 1.29 -6.27
CA PHE A 84 -14.22 0.08 -6.72
C PHE A 84 -15.71 0.17 -6.42
N LYS A 85 -16.56 -0.17 -7.40
CA LYS A 85 -18.01 -0.05 -7.31
C LYS A 85 -18.70 -1.17 -6.52
N SER A 86 -17.99 -2.26 -6.25
CA SER A 86 -18.52 -3.41 -5.50
C SER A 86 -17.44 -4.22 -4.84
N GLU A 87 -17.82 -4.97 -3.79
CA GLU A 87 -16.95 -5.94 -3.12
C GLU A 87 -16.34 -6.94 -4.11
N PHE A 88 -17.13 -7.42 -5.07
CA PHE A 88 -16.67 -8.35 -6.09
C PHE A 88 -15.52 -7.76 -6.93
N GLN A 89 -15.67 -6.52 -7.42
CA GLN A 89 -14.62 -5.87 -8.20
C GLN A 89 -13.35 -5.64 -7.37
N PHE A 90 -13.50 -5.29 -6.10
CA PHE A 90 -12.38 -5.08 -5.22
C PHE A 90 -11.62 -6.38 -4.96
N LEU A 91 -12.32 -7.46 -4.57
CA LEU A 91 -11.73 -8.78 -4.37
C LEU A 91 -11.07 -9.33 -5.65
N TYR A 92 -11.72 -9.17 -6.79
CA TYR A 92 -11.14 -9.55 -8.09
C TYR A 92 -9.83 -8.80 -8.37
N SER A 93 -9.79 -7.50 -8.08
CA SER A 93 -8.59 -6.68 -8.23
C SER A 93 -7.45 -7.16 -7.32
N LEU A 94 -7.76 -7.48 -6.05
CA LEU A 94 -6.77 -8.01 -5.09
C LEU A 94 -6.17 -9.33 -5.55
N VAL A 95 -7.04 -10.28 -5.95
CA VAL A 95 -6.62 -11.60 -6.42
C VAL A 95 -5.72 -11.49 -7.65
N LYS A 96 -6.12 -10.63 -8.61
CA LYS A 96 -5.30 -10.35 -9.80
C LYS A 96 -3.96 -9.71 -9.45
N MET A 97 -3.96 -8.78 -8.50
CA MET A 97 -2.76 -8.09 -8.04
C MET A 97 -1.78 -9.03 -7.31
N PHE A 98 -2.31 -10.03 -6.62
CA PHE A 98 -1.50 -11.04 -5.91
C PHE A 98 -1.09 -12.22 -6.81
N ASP A 99 -1.33 -12.11 -8.13
CA ASP A 99 -1.07 -13.17 -9.12
C ASP A 99 -1.71 -14.51 -8.77
N ILE A 100 -2.85 -14.47 -8.09
CA ILE A 100 -3.63 -15.66 -7.78
C ILE A 100 -4.47 -16.01 -9.01
N VAL A 101 -4.17 -17.14 -9.64
CA VAL A 101 -4.88 -17.61 -10.84
C VAL A 101 -5.96 -18.59 -10.42
N PRO A 102 -7.21 -18.25 -10.52
CA PRO A 102 -8.27 -19.20 -10.32
C PRO A 102 -9.54 -18.97 -11.14
N GLU A 103 -10.33 -20.02 -11.18
CA GLU A 103 -11.73 -19.96 -11.58
C GLU A 103 -12.59 -19.61 -10.37
N PHE A 104 -12.87 -18.32 -10.18
CA PHE A 104 -13.73 -17.85 -9.08
C PHE A 104 -15.16 -17.64 -9.57
N LYS A 105 -16.11 -18.09 -8.77
CA LYS A 105 -17.55 -17.94 -9.04
C LYS A 105 -18.26 -17.06 -8.01
N SER A 106 -17.66 -16.88 -6.85
CA SER A 106 -18.27 -16.14 -5.74
C SER A 106 -17.24 -15.27 -4.98
N THR A 107 -17.73 -14.31 -4.19
CA THR A 107 -16.91 -13.52 -3.28
C THR A 107 -16.24 -14.37 -2.21
N MET A 108 -16.85 -15.50 -1.86
CA MET A 108 -16.31 -16.47 -0.91
C MET A 108 -15.03 -17.10 -1.44
N ASP A 109 -15.05 -17.54 -2.72
CA ASP A 109 -13.88 -18.17 -3.35
C ASP A 109 -12.68 -17.21 -3.38
N PHE A 110 -12.93 -15.92 -3.62
CA PHE A 110 -11.86 -14.89 -3.56
C PHE A 110 -11.26 -14.77 -2.16
N LYS A 111 -12.11 -14.74 -1.11
CA LYS A 111 -11.65 -14.62 0.28
C LYS A 111 -10.81 -15.82 0.69
N GLU A 112 -11.26 -17.03 0.36
CA GLU A 112 -10.52 -18.27 0.63
C GLU A 112 -9.18 -18.31 -0.11
N ALA A 113 -9.13 -17.84 -1.34
CA ALA A 113 -7.90 -17.81 -2.11
C ALA A 113 -6.91 -16.77 -1.57
N LEU A 114 -7.39 -15.60 -1.14
CA LEU A 114 -6.58 -14.60 -0.47
C LEU A 114 -6.04 -15.11 0.87
N GLU A 115 -6.87 -15.80 1.65
CA GLU A 115 -6.45 -16.45 2.90
C GLU A 115 -5.31 -17.44 2.65
N LYS A 116 -5.51 -18.37 1.71
CA LYS A 116 -4.49 -19.37 1.35
C LYS A 116 -3.17 -18.70 0.91
N TYR A 117 -3.26 -17.66 0.09
CA TYR A 117 -2.09 -16.90 -0.35
C TYR A 117 -1.35 -16.27 0.83
N LEU A 118 -2.08 -15.60 1.74
CA LEU A 118 -1.48 -14.96 2.90
C LEU A 118 -0.80 -15.96 3.82
N PHE A 119 -1.41 -17.14 4.06
CA PHE A 119 -0.79 -18.20 4.84
C PHE A 119 0.44 -18.79 4.15
N GLN A 120 0.33 -19.13 2.86
CA GLN A 120 1.46 -19.65 2.10
C GLN A 120 2.63 -18.68 2.11
N LYS A 121 2.41 -17.43 1.69
CA LYS A 121 3.47 -16.42 1.63
C LYS A 121 3.97 -15.99 3.00
N GLY A 122 3.04 -15.75 3.95
CA GLY A 122 3.36 -15.21 5.26
C GLY A 122 3.94 -16.21 6.24
N VAL A 123 3.50 -17.47 6.19
CA VAL A 123 3.92 -18.53 7.13
C VAL A 123 4.93 -19.47 6.50
N GLU A 124 4.58 -20.09 5.34
CA GLU A 124 5.44 -21.11 4.76
C GLU A 124 6.70 -20.52 4.10
N GLU A 125 6.55 -19.39 3.38
CA GLU A 125 7.66 -18.71 2.72
C GLU A 125 8.29 -17.60 3.57
N ASN A 126 7.72 -17.32 4.76
CA ASN A 126 8.15 -16.27 5.69
C ASN A 126 8.27 -14.87 5.05
N LYS A 127 7.42 -14.57 4.07
CA LYS A 127 7.36 -13.25 3.42
C LYS A 127 6.47 -12.30 4.18
N THR A 128 6.76 -11.01 4.09
CA THR A 128 5.91 -9.93 4.61
C THR A 128 5.12 -9.32 3.46
N ILE A 129 3.80 -9.53 3.47
CA ILE A 129 2.90 -9.01 2.43
C ILE A 129 2.42 -7.63 2.87
N VAL A 130 2.65 -6.62 2.04
CA VAL A 130 2.26 -5.23 2.29
C VAL A 130 1.29 -4.78 1.20
N LEU A 131 0.09 -4.38 1.59
CA LEU A 131 -0.87 -3.71 0.73
C LEU A 131 -0.91 -2.23 1.09
N LEU A 132 -0.46 -1.40 0.17
CA LEU A 132 -0.49 0.05 0.30
C LEU A 132 -1.67 0.60 -0.51
N ILE A 133 -2.51 1.40 0.12
CA ILE A 133 -3.68 2.02 -0.51
C ILE A 133 -3.53 3.53 -0.38
N ASP A 134 -3.41 4.21 -1.52
CA ASP A 134 -3.45 5.67 -1.59
C ASP A 134 -4.88 6.17 -1.85
N GLU A 135 -5.15 7.44 -1.60
CA GLU A 135 -6.49 8.07 -1.78
C GLU A 135 -7.62 7.30 -1.09
N ALA A 136 -7.36 6.71 0.08
CA ALA A 136 -8.25 5.77 0.75
C ALA A 136 -9.58 6.38 1.24
N GLN A 137 -9.74 7.70 1.24
CA GLN A 137 -11.03 8.36 1.46
C GLN A 137 -12.08 8.02 0.38
N LYS A 138 -11.65 7.41 -0.75
CA LYS A 138 -12.54 6.94 -1.82
C LYS A 138 -13.04 5.50 -1.59
N ILE A 139 -12.55 4.81 -0.58
CA ILE A 139 -12.97 3.43 -0.26
C ILE A 139 -14.41 3.43 0.24
N THR A 140 -15.22 2.51 -0.30
CA THR A 140 -16.57 2.27 0.23
C THR A 140 -16.51 1.51 1.55
N GLN A 141 -17.57 1.64 2.36
CA GLN A 141 -17.68 0.91 3.63
C GLN A 141 -17.59 -0.60 3.43
N GLU A 142 -18.19 -1.14 2.38
CA GLU A 142 -18.15 -2.57 2.05
C GLU A 142 -16.71 -3.04 1.79
N ASN A 143 -15.93 -2.26 1.04
CA ASN A 143 -14.53 -2.59 0.75
C ASN A 143 -13.63 -2.44 1.97
N LEU A 144 -13.94 -1.51 2.90
CA LEU A 144 -13.26 -1.43 4.20
C LEU A 144 -13.49 -2.69 5.03
N GLU A 145 -14.71 -3.26 5.01
CA GLU A 145 -15.01 -4.52 5.71
C GLU A 145 -14.24 -5.71 5.12
N VAL A 146 -14.01 -5.73 3.81
CA VAL A 146 -13.11 -6.72 3.20
C VAL A 146 -11.70 -6.59 3.77
N LEU A 147 -11.15 -5.38 3.80
CA LEU A 147 -9.80 -5.14 4.34
C LEU A 147 -9.70 -5.53 5.82
N ARG A 148 -10.74 -5.20 6.61
CA ARG A 148 -10.83 -5.61 8.02
C ARG A 148 -10.83 -7.13 8.17
N THR A 149 -11.52 -7.84 7.30
CA THR A 149 -11.54 -9.31 7.29
C THR A 149 -10.15 -9.88 6.98
N LEU A 150 -9.46 -9.33 5.98
CA LEU A 150 -8.11 -9.75 5.62
C LEU A 150 -7.08 -9.48 6.73
N LEU A 151 -7.26 -8.41 7.50
CA LEU A 151 -6.42 -8.09 8.66
C LEU A 151 -6.61 -9.06 9.84
N ASN A 152 -7.70 -9.84 9.87
CA ASN A 152 -7.91 -10.85 10.91
C ASN A 152 -7.04 -12.10 10.71
N PHE A 153 -6.48 -12.29 9.51
CA PHE A 153 -5.55 -13.40 9.30
C PHE A 153 -4.21 -13.10 9.99
N GLU A 154 -3.94 -13.89 11.01
CA GLU A 154 -2.78 -13.74 11.89
C GLU A 154 -2.26 -15.08 12.40
N THR A 155 -1.03 -15.07 12.83
CA THR A 155 -0.45 -16.10 13.70
C THR A 155 -0.55 -15.63 15.16
N ASN A 156 -0.05 -16.44 16.10
CA ASN A 156 0.03 -16.00 17.50
C ASN A 156 0.99 -14.81 17.73
N GLU A 157 1.84 -14.50 16.75
CA GLU A 157 2.91 -13.51 16.88
C GLU A 157 2.71 -12.27 16.03
N TYR A 158 2.10 -12.40 14.84
CA TYR A 158 2.01 -11.31 13.88
C TYR A 158 0.84 -11.42 12.90
N LYS A 159 0.48 -10.28 12.31
CA LYS A 159 -0.49 -10.18 11.22
C LYS A 159 0.13 -10.64 9.90
N LEU A 160 -0.62 -11.43 9.10
CA LEU A 160 -0.14 -11.90 7.80
C LEU A 160 -0.14 -10.82 6.73
N LEU A 161 -1.09 -9.89 6.80
CA LEU A 161 -1.17 -8.73 5.91
C LEU A 161 -0.77 -7.46 6.67
N GLN A 162 0.14 -6.67 6.05
CA GLN A 162 0.45 -5.32 6.49
C GLN A 162 -0.31 -4.34 5.59
N LEU A 163 -1.28 -3.65 6.15
CA LEU A 163 -2.10 -2.67 5.43
C LEU A 163 -1.63 -1.26 5.77
N VAL A 164 -1.17 -0.53 4.76
CA VAL A 164 -0.80 0.88 4.86
C VAL A 164 -1.84 1.70 4.13
N ILE A 165 -2.60 2.50 4.86
CA ILE A 165 -3.67 3.34 4.34
C ILE A 165 -3.20 4.79 4.34
N MET A 166 -3.22 5.44 3.19
CA MET A 166 -2.96 6.87 3.05
C MET A 166 -4.24 7.57 2.63
N ALA A 167 -4.71 8.50 3.46
CA ALA A 167 -5.98 9.17 3.26
C ALA A 167 -5.93 10.66 3.61
N GLN A 168 -6.94 11.37 3.17
CA GLN A 168 -7.23 12.72 3.64
C GLN A 168 -7.93 12.66 5.01
N VAL A 169 -7.90 13.78 5.74
CA VAL A 169 -8.45 13.83 7.10
C VAL A 169 -9.95 13.55 7.12
N GLU A 170 -10.65 13.77 6.00
CA GLU A 170 -12.08 13.48 5.84
C GLU A 170 -12.44 11.98 5.96
N LEU A 171 -11.47 11.08 5.97
CA LEU A 171 -11.72 9.65 6.22
C LEU A 171 -12.18 9.39 7.68
N LEU A 172 -11.91 10.31 8.60
CA LEU A 172 -12.31 10.21 10.00
C LEU A 172 -13.76 10.64 10.20
#